data_5ef668947a37a7f5e69efdcd7e529fae
#
_entry.id   5ef668947a37a7f5e69efdcd7e529fae
#
_cell.length_a   1.000
_cell.length_b   1.000
_cell.length_c   1.000
_cell.angle_alpha   90.00
_cell.angle_beta   90.00
_cell.angle_gamma   90.00
#
_symmetry.space_group_name_H-M   'P 1'
#
loop_
_entity.id
_entity.type
_entity.pdbx_description
1 polymer ?
#
loop_
_entity_poly.entity_id
_entity_poly.type
_entity_poly.pdbx_seq_one_letter_code
_entity_poly.pdbx_strand_id
1 'polypeptide(L)'
;MGKRCFAIGIGPVKIPEYLNQSEMVTRITQNEIRVDEFAKWAEPLENNISRALAENLSSLLCLRSIVIFPWGRQTPIDYRIDVHVIQMDGVLGESASLDVAWSITDGTDRKKSPLLTKRSTYKESTGGGDYGAFVSAQSRNLASLSREISETILVLSK
;
A
#
# COMPACT_ATOMS: atom_id res chain seq x y z
N MET A 1 18.92 -22.98 11.66
CA MET A 1 19.04 -22.25 10.39
C MET A 1 18.66 -20.80 10.54
N GLY A 2 19.48 -19.91 10.01
CA GLY A 2 19.22 -18.48 10.07
C GLY A 2 18.00 -18.09 9.26
N LYS A 3 17.33 -17.02 9.67
CA LYS A 3 16.25 -16.41 8.88
C LYS A 3 16.84 -15.83 7.59
N ARG A 4 16.12 -16.04 6.49
CA ARG A 4 16.44 -15.35 5.26
C ARG A 4 16.00 -13.89 5.40
N CYS A 5 16.92 -12.96 5.11
CA CYS A 5 16.64 -11.54 5.12
C CYS A 5 16.63 -11.01 3.67
N PHE A 6 15.72 -10.11 3.39
CA PHE A 6 15.45 -9.65 2.04
C PHE A 6 15.85 -8.20 1.81
N ALA A 7 16.26 -7.90 0.60
CA ALA A 7 16.35 -6.54 0.11
C ALA A 7 15.09 -6.26 -0.72
N ILE A 8 14.28 -5.32 -0.26
CA ILE A 8 12.98 -5.01 -0.85
C ILE A 8 13.01 -3.62 -1.49
N GLY A 9 12.44 -3.52 -2.68
CA GLY A 9 12.17 -2.23 -3.32
C GLY A 9 10.69 -2.01 -3.48
N ILE A 10 10.19 -0.86 -3.01
CA ILE A 10 8.82 -0.45 -3.23
C ILE A 10 8.81 0.46 -4.44
N GLY A 11 8.19 0.00 -5.52
CA GLY A 11 8.03 0.77 -6.76
C GLY A 11 7.08 1.94 -6.57
N PRO A 12 6.94 2.81 -7.58
CA PRO A 12 6.00 3.92 -7.48
C PRO A 12 4.59 3.41 -7.20
N VAL A 13 3.95 3.97 -6.18
CA VAL A 13 2.55 3.70 -5.91
C VAL A 13 1.72 4.55 -6.87
N LYS A 14 0.85 3.91 -7.64
CA LYS A 14 -0.05 4.61 -8.55
C LYS A 14 -1.41 4.75 -7.90
N ILE A 15 -2.00 5.93 -8.03
CA ILE A 15 -3.33 6.22 -7.50
C ILE A 15 -4.23 6.73 -8.63
N PRO A 16 -5.55 6.49 -8.55
CA PRO A 16 -6.46 7.03 -9.56
C PRO A 16 -6.58 8.56 -9.43
N GLU A 17 -7.01 9.18 -10.51
CA GLU A 17 -7.07 10.65 -10.60
C GLU A 17 -7.91 11.27 -9.48
N TYR A 18 -9.02 10.64 -9.09
CA TYR A 18 -9.90 11.21 -8.07
C TYR A 18 -9.23 11.29 -6.69
N LEU A 19 -8.16 10.52 -6.45
CA LEU A 19 -7.38 10.56 -5.22
C LEU A 19 -6.16 11.47 -5.32
N ASN A 20 -5.85 11.96 -6.50
CA ASN A 20 -4.66 12.79 -6.73
C ASN A 20 -4.91 14.24 -6.30
N GLN A 21 -5.15 14.43 -5.02
CA GLN A 21 -5.38 15.73 -4.40
C GLN A 21 -5.01 15.66 -2.91
N SER A 22 -4.80 16.81 -2.29
CA SER A 22 -4.40 16.84 -0.87
C SER A 22 -5.56 16.52 0.07
N GLU A 23 -6.79 16.77 -0.37
CA GLU A 23 -7.99 16.55 0.43
C GLU A 23 -8.36 15.07 0.48
N MET A 24 -8.89 14.63 1.63
CA MET A 24 -9.41 13.29 1.78
C MET A 24 -10.72 13.14 1.02
N VAL A 25 -10.87 12.02 0.33
CA VAL A 25 -12.08 11.71 -0.45
C VAL A 25 -12.87 10.63 0.27
N THR A 26 -14.15 10.91 0.51
CA THR A 26 -15.08 9.94 1.07
C THR A 26 -16.29 9.82 0.16
N ARG A 27 -17.15 8.85 0.40
CA ARG A 27 -18.36 8.65 -0.40
C ARG A 27 -19.59 8.98 0.42
N ILE A 28 -20.54 9.65 -0.21
CA ILE A 28 -21.88 9.87 0.33
C ILE A 28 -22.76 8.70 -0.11
N THR A 29 -22.65 8.35 -1.40
CA THR A 29 -23.31 7.19 -2.02
C THR A 29 -22.31 6.48 -2.92
N GLN A 30 -22.70 5.35 -3.50
CA GLN A 30 -21.84 4.60 -4.41
C GLN A 30 -21.34 5.46 -5.60
N ASN A 31 -22.12 6.43 -6.03
CA ASN A 31 -21.82 7.26 -7.20
C ASN A 31 -21.45 8.71 -6.85
N GLU A 32 -21.46 9.07 -5.58
CA GLU A 32 -21.24 10.45 -5.14
C GLU A 32 -20.12 10.52 -4.11
N ILE A 33 -19.07 11.26 -4.46
CA ILE A 33 -17.94 11.48 -3.57
C ILE A 33 -18.07 12.82 -2.85
N ARG A 34 -17.43 12.90 -1.69
CA ARG A 34 -17.31 14.11 -0.90
C ARG A 34 -15.85 14.46 -0.72
N VAL A 35 -15.50 15.71 -1.00
CA VAL A 35 -14.16 16.24 -0.76
C VAL A 35 -14.29 17.35 0.28
N ASP A 36 -13.63 17.17 1.42
CA ASP A 36 -13.65 18.16 2.50
C ASP A 36 -12.35 18.96 2.47
N GLU A 37 -12.45 20.25 2.19
CA GLU A 37 -11.29 21.14 2.08
C GLU A 37 -10.50 21.27 3.39
N PHE A 38 -11.09 20.92 4.53
CA PHE A 38 -10.44 20.96 5.83
C PHE A 38 -9.83 19.63 6.26
N ALA A 39 -10.11 18.55 5.55
CA ALA A 39 -9.55 17.24 5.85
C ALA A 39 -8.51 16.88 4.78
N LYS A 40 -7.25 17.07 5.10
CA LYS A 40 -6.14 16.88 4.16
C LYS A 40 -5.16 15.84 4.68
N TRP A 41 -4.58 15.09 3.75
CA TRP A 41 -3.45 14.23 4.07
C TRP A 41 -2.23 15.09 4.39
N ALA A 42 -1.42 14.65 5.37
CA ALA A 42 -0.21 15.38 5.78
C ALA A 42 0.85 15.43 4.67
N GLU A 43 0.79 14.48 3.75
CA GLU A 43 1.69 14.38 2.60
C GLU A 43 0.93 13.77 1.42
N PRO A 44 1.45 13.83 0.18
CA PRO A 44 0.81 13.17 -0.95
C PRO A 44 0.46 11.71 -0.61
N LEU A 45 -0.73 11.28 -0.97
CA LEU A 45 -1.27 9.98 -0.58
C LEU A 45 -0.36 8.83 -1.02
N GLU A 46 0.20 8.88 -2.23
CA GLU A 46 1.12 7.86 -2.73
C GLU A 46 2.38 7.73 -1.86
N ASN A 47 2.89 8.85 -1.34
CA ASN A 47 4.05 8.84 -0.45
C ASN A 47 3.69 8.23 0.90
N ASN A 48 2.51 8.56 1.40
CA ASN A 48 1.99 8.02 2.65
C ASN A 48 1.84 6.50 2.55
N ILE A 49 1.28 6.01 1.46
CA ILE A 49 1.11 4.57 1.22
C ILE A 49 2.46 3.87 1.13
N SER A 50 3.40 4.43 0.36
CA SER A 50 4.75 3.86 0.22
C SER A 50 5.45 3.73 1.56
N ARG A 51 5.39 4.78 2.38
CA ARG A 51 6.03 4.79 3.70
C ARG A 51 5.35 3.79 4.64
N ALA A 52 4.03 3.73 4.64
CA ALA A 52 3.30 2.77 5.47
C ALA A 52 3.65 1.33 5.12
N LEU A 53 3.73 1.02 3.82
CA LEU A 53 4.15 -0.30 3.36
C LEU A 53 5.57 -0.61 3.82
N ALA A 54 6.50 0.34 3.67
CA ALA A 54 7.89 0.15 4.10
C ALA A 54 7.98 -0.15 5.59
N GLU A 55 7.30 0.62 6.41
CA GLU A 55 7.29 0.43 7.86
C GLU A 55 6.67 -0.92 8.24
N ASN A 56 5.54 -1.26 7.64
CA ASN A 56 4.84 -2.52 7.94
C ASN A 56 5.68 -3.73 7.53
N LEU A 57 6.26 -3.70 6.33
CA LEU A 57 7.09 -4.82 5.85
C LEU A 57 8.35 -4.98 6.71
N SER A 58 8.92 -3.87 7.18
CA SER A 58 10.08 -3.91 8.08
C SER A 58 9.76 -4.60 9.40
N SER A 59 8.51 -4.51 9.86
CA SER A 59 8.05 -5.19 11.07
C SER A 59 7.72 -6.66 10.83
N LEU A 60 7.32 -7.02 9.61
CA LEU A 60 6.82 -8.36 9.29
C LEU A 60 7.88 -9.30 8.74
N LEU A 61 8.95 -8.77 8.16
CA LEU A 61 10.01 -9.55 7.50
C LEU A 61 11.37 -9.20 8.07
N CYS A 62 12.32 -10.15 7.97
CA CYS A 62 13.72 -9.82 8.15
C CYS A 62 14.21 -9.11 6.90
N LEU A 63 14.59 -7.84 7.01
CA LEU A 63 15.05 -7.06 5.87
C LEU A 63 16.51 -6.67 6.03
N ARG A 64 17.31 -6.87 4.97
CA ARG A 64 18.65 -6.31 4.86
C ARG A 64 18.58 -4.84 4.46
N SER A 65 17.59 -4.51 3.64
CA SER A 65 17.34 -3.14 3.20
C SER A 65 15.93 -3.03 2.67
N ILE A 66 15.38 -1.82 2.74
CA ILE A 66 14.15 -1.47 2.06
C ILE A 66 14.32 -0.08 1.48
N VAL A 67 14.02 0.06 0.20
CA VAL A 67 14.11 1.33 -0.53
C VAL A 67 12.80 1.63 -1.21
N ILE A 68 12.48 2.91 -1.30
CA ILE A 68 11.31 3.40 -2.02
C ILE A 68 11.81 4.03 -3.32
N PHE A 69 11.13 3.73 -4.42
CA PHE A 69 11.49 4.29 -5.73
C PHE A 69 11.53 5.83 -5.65
N PRO A 70 12.52 6.50 -6.24
CA PRO A 70 13.55 5.95 -7.15
C PRO A 70 14.79 5.42 -6.41
N TRP A 71 15.47 4.47 -7.04
CA TRP A 71 16.76 3.94 -6.58
C TRP A 71 17.72 3.78 -7.74
N GLY A 72 19.01 3.61 -7.43
CA GLY A 72 20.05 3.43 -8.43
C GLY A 72 20.10 2.00 -8.98
N ARG A 73 20.70 1.84 -10.16
CA ARG A 73 20.84 0.53 -10.81
C ARG A 73 21.60 -0.49 -9.98
N GLN A 74 22.52 -0.02 -9.14
CA GLN A 74 23.36 -0.90 -8.32
C GLN A 74 22.74 -1.23 -6.96
N THR A 75 21.58 -0.67 -6.67
CA THR A 75 20.87 -0.99 -5.42
C THR A 75 20.42 -2.44 -5.46
N PRO A 76 20.86 -3.29 -4.50
CA PRO A 76 20.46 -4.69 -4.51
C PRO A 76 18.99 -4.80 -4.10
N ILE A 77 18.21 -5.50 -4.89
CA ILE A 77 16.78 -5.74 -4.64
C ILE A 77 16.49 -7.20 -4.96
N ASP A 78 16.00 -7.93 -3.96
CA ASP A 78 15.55 -9.32 -4.16
C ASP A 78 14.16 -9.34 -4.75
N TYR A 79 13.25 -8.52 -4.20
CA TYR A 79 11.86 -8.41 -4.68
C TYR A 79 11.46 -6.96 -4.79
N ARG A 80 10.84 -6.64 -5.91
CA ARG A 80 10.22 -5.34 -6.14
C ARG A 80 8.71 -5.49 -5.99
N ILE A 81 8.11 -4.59 -5.23
CA ILE A 81 6.66 -4.56 -5.01
C ILE A 81 6.10 -3.33 -5.71
N ASP A 82 5.14 -3.53 -6.59
CA ASP A 82 4.43 -2.45 -7.26
C ASP A 82 2.98 -2.47 -6.81
N VAL A 83 2.44 -1.31 -6.49
CA VAL A 83 1.07 -1.16 -5.99
C VAL A 83 0.32 -0.15 -6.84
N HIS A 84 -0.85 -0.54 -7.32
CA HIS A 84 -1.77 0.33 -8.03
C HIS A 84 -3.07 0.37 -7.25
N VAL A 85 -3.35 1.49 -6.62
CA VAL A 85 -4.61 1.70 -5.90
C VAL A 85 -5.71 1.90 -6.91
N ILE A 86 -6.74 1.07 -6.83
CA ILE A 86 -7.92 1.17 -7.69
C ILE A 86 -8.97 2.06 -7.02
N GLN A 87 -9.15 1.85 -5.72
CA GLN A 87 -10.11 2.59 -4.92
C GLN A 87 -9.62 2.67 -3.48
N MET A 88 -9.64 3.85 -2.89
CA MET A 88 -9.29 4.06 -1.50
C MET A 88 -10.18 5.17 -0.94
N ASP A 89 -11.32 4.78 -0.40
CA ASP A 89 -12.29 5.71 0.15
C ASP A 89 -13.15 4.98 1.18
N GLY A 90 -14.31 5.48 1.45
CA GLY A 90 -15.24 4.90 2.41
C GLY A 90 -16.30 5.90 2.80
N VAL A 91 -17.13 5.50 3.73
CA VAL A 91 -18.24 6.32 4.24
C VAL A 91 -17.92 6.66 5.70
N LEU A 92 -17.82 7.96 6.00
CA LEU A 92 -17.57 8.41 7.37
C LEU A 92 -18.63 7.82 8.32
N GLY A 93 -18.15 7.31 9.45
CA GLY A 93 -19.02 6.68 10.45
C GLY A 93 -19.38 5.24 10.15
N GLU A 94 -19.05 4.71 8.98
CA GLU A 94 -19.37 3.34 8.60
C GLU A 94 -18.11 2.51 8.35
N SER A 95 -17.43 2.75 7.25
CA SER A 95 -16.30 1.91 6.85
C SER A 95 -15.32 2.64 5.95
N ALA A 96 -14.09 2.13 5.93
CA ALA A 96 -13.05 2.51 4.99
C ALA A 96 -12.72 1.31 4.11
N SER A 97 -12.56 1.54 2.81
CA SER A 97 -12.33 0.50 1.82
C SER A 97 -11.04 0.76 1.06
N LEU A 98 -10.33 -0.31 0.74
CA LEU A 98 -9.11 -0.28 -0.06
C LEU A 98 -9.15 -1.40 -1.08
N ASP A 99 -9.06 -1.04 -2.35
CA ASP A 99 -9.02 -1.98 -3.48
C ASP A 99 -7.74 -1.70 -4.25
N VAL A 100 -6.85 -2.68 -4.32
CA VAL A 100 -5.53 -2.52 -4.91
C VAL A 100 -5.19 -3.69 -5.81
N ALA A 101 -4.49 -3.38 -6.90
CA ALA A 101 -3.75 -4.38 -7.68
C ALA A 101 -2.27 -4.24 -7.32
N TRP A 102 -1.61 -5.37 -7.11
CA TRP A 102 -0.20 -5.34 -6.72
C TRP A 102 0.54 -6.52 -7.34
N SER A 103 1.84 -6.35 -7.50
CA SER A 103 2.68 -7.38 -8.09
C SER A 103 4.00 -7.45 -7.35
N ILE A 104 4.61 -8.64 -7.40
CA ILE A 104 5.95 -8.90 -6.91
C ILE A 104 6.78 -9.34 -8.10
N THR A 105 7.89 -8.65 -8.31
CA THR A 105 8.82 -8.93 -9.39
C THR A 105 10.17 -9.32 -8.78
N ASP A 106 10.84 -10.29 -9.39
CA ASP A 106 12.20 -10.64 -9.01
C ASP A 106 13.11 -9.47 -9.36
N GLY A 107 13.69 -8.84 -8.36
CA GLY A 107 14.55 -7.68 -8.54
C GLY A 107 15.87 -7.99 -9.25
N THR A 108 16.24 -9.27 -9.32
CA THR A 108 17.46 -9.72 -10.01
C THR A 108 17.19 -10.07 -11.48
N ASP A 109 15.94 -10.15 -11.89
CA ASP A 109 15.57 -10.51 -13.26
C ASP A 109 15.60 -9.29 -14.17
N ARG A 110 16.39 -9.36 -15.21
CA ARG A 110 16.50 -8.30 -16.23
C ARG A 110 15.20 -8.12 -17.02
N LYS A 111 14.43 -9.18 -17.19
CA LYS A 111 13.17 -9.14 -17.94
C LYS A 111 12.07 -8.41 -17.20
N LYS A 112 12.19 -8.28 -15.87
CA LYS A 112 11.25 -7.56 -15.02
C LYS A 112 9.81 -8.06 -15.14
N SER A 113 9.64 -9.34 -15.43
CA SER A 113 8.32 -9.95 -15.47
C SER A 113 7.83 -10.22 -14.04
N PRO A 114 6.59 -9.91 -13.72
CA PRO A 114 6.07 -10.21 -12.38
C PRO A 114 6.07 -11.71 -12.10
N LEU A 115 6.51 -12.08 -10.89
CA LEU A 115 6.36 -13.44 -10.38
C LEU A 115 4.91 -13.71 -10.01
N LEU A 116 4.21 -12.69 -9.57
CA LEU A 116 2.83 -12.77 -9.15
C LEU A 116 2.17 -11.41 -9.32
N THR A 117 0.94 -11.41 -9.81
CA THR A 117 0.08 -10.23 -9.83
C THR A 117 -1.23 -10.60 -9.16
N LYS A 118 -1.70 -9.76 -8.25
CA LYS A 118 -2.90 -10.04 -7.47
C LYS A 118 -3.72 -8.78 -7.27
N ARG A 119 -5.03 -8.94 -7.12
CA ARG A 119 -5.93 -7.87 -6.70
C ARG A 119 -6.50 -8.23 -5.34
N SER A 120 -6.46 -7.29 -4.41
CA SER A 120 -6.93 -7.49 -3.04
C SER A 120 -7.85 -6.36 -2.63
N THR A 121 -8.89 -6.70 -1.90
CA THR A 121 -9.88 -5.74 -1.40
C THR A 121 -9.99 -5.90 0.10
N TYR A 122 -9.94 -4.78 0.82
CA TYR A 122 -10.05 -4.74 2.28
C TYR A 122 -11.10 -3.72 2.68
N LYS A 123 -11.78 -4.01 3.75
CA LYS A 123 -12.78 -3.12 4.32
C LYS A 123 -12.71 -3.20 5.84
N GLU A 124 -12.65 -2.02 6.48
CA GLU A 124 -12.57 -1.90 7.92
C GLU A 124 -13.66 -0.98 8.43
N SER A 125 -14.30 -1.36 9.53
CA SER A 125 -15.23 -0.47 10.24
C SER A 125 -14.45 0.70 10.83
N THR A 126 -14.98 1.92 10.72
CA THR A 126 -14.31 3.09 11.28
C THR A 126 -14.51 3.20 12.80
N GLY A 127 -15.59 2.66 13.34
CA GLY A 127 -15.89 2.74 14.78
C GLY A 127 -16.22 4.14 15.28
N GLY A 128 -16.09 5.16 14.43
CA GLY A 128 -16.38 6.55 14.76
C GLY A 128 -16.61 7.37 13.51
N GLY A 129 -17.19 8.56 13.65
CA GLY A 129 -17.62 9.37 12.51
C GLY A 129 -16.66 10.43 12.04
N ASP A 130 -15.48 10.58 12.65
CA ASP A 130 -14.52 11.60 12.27
C ASP A 130 -13.47 11.07 11.29
N TYR A 131 -12.69 12.00 10.71
CA TYR A 131 -11.63 11.65 9.78
C TYR A 131 -10.47 10.90 10.44
N GLY A 132 -10.25 11.12 11.75
CA GLY A 132 -9.25 10.34 12.49
C GLY A 132 -9.59 8.85 12.53
N ALA A 133 -10.84 8.53 12.80
CA ALA A 133 -11.32 7.15 12.75
C ALA A 133 -11.20 6.56 11.34
N PHE A 134 -11.52 7.35 10.32
CA PHE A 134 -11.37 6.95 8.92
C PHE A 134 -9.92 6.64 8.58
N VAL A 135 -8.99 7.52 8.95
CA VAL A 135 -7.55 7.32 8.69
C VAL A 135 -7.04 6.07 9.41
N SER A 136 -7.46 5.86 10.67
CA SER A 136 -7.07 4.66 11.42
C SER A 136 -7.57 3.38 10.73
N ALA A 137 -8.78 3.40 10.21
CA ALA A 137 -9.34 2.26 9.48
C ALA A 137 -8.56 1.99 8.18
N GLN A 138 -8.18 3.04 7.44
CA GLN A 138 -7.34 2.88 6.25
C GLN A 138 -5.94 2.36 6.61
N SER A 139 -5.39 2.76 7.74
CA SER A 139 -4.11 2.23 8.21
C SER A 139 -4.21 0.73 8.48
N ARG A 140 -5.33 0.25 9.02
CA ARG A 140 -5.57 -1.19 9.21
C ARG A 140 -5.71 -1.91 7.87
N ASN A 141 -6.33 -1.29 6.88
CA ASN A 141 -6.38 -1.85 5.51
C ASN A 141 -4.99 -2.01 4.92
N LEU A 142 -4.13 -0.99 5.06
CA LEU A 142 -2.74 -1.06 4.60
C LEU A 142 -1.94 -2.11 5.36
N ALA A 143 -2.20 -2.28 6.65
CA ALA A 143 -1.57 -3.34 7.44
C ALA A 143 -1.97 -4.73 6.92
N SER A 144 -3.24 -4.92 6.55
CA SER A 144 -3.71 -6.17 5.95
C SER A 144 -3.05 -6.45 4.61
N LEU A 145 -2.92 -5.44 3.77
CA LEU A 145 -2.19 -5.55 2.50
C LEU A 145 -0.73 -5.94 2.75
N SER A 146 -0.08 -5.30 3.70
CA SER A 146 1.32 -5.56 4.04
C SER A 146 1.51 -6.99 4.52
N ARG A 147 0.59 -7.52 5.33
CA ARG A 147 0.63 -8.92 5.76
C ARG A 147 0.50 -9.88 4.60
N GLU A 148 -0.43 -9.61 3.69
CA GLU A 148 -0.61 -10.44 2.50
C GLU A 148 0.63 -10.44 1.62
N ILE A 149 1.24 -9.29 1.40
CA ILE A 149 2.48 -9.16 0.64
C ILE A 149 3.61 -9.93 1.32
N SER A 150 3.78 -9.77 2.63
CA SER A 150 4.86 -10.44 3.37
C SER A 150 4.72 -11.96 3.33
N GLU A 151 3.52 -12.47 3.50
CA GLU A 151 3.25 -13.92 3.41
C GLU A 151 3.56 -14.45 2.01
N THR A 152 3.21 -13.68 0.99
CA THR A 152 3.49 -14.05 -0.40
C THR A 152 4.99 -14.09 -0.68
N ILE A 153 5.75 -13.11 -0.18
CA ILE A 153 7.21 -13.10 -0.33
C ILE A 153 7.81 -14.34 0.32
N LEU A 154 7.35 -14.72 1.51
CA LEU A 154 7.85 -15.91 2.19
C LEU A 154 7.56 -17.19 1.41
N VAL A 155 6.40 -17.28 0.76
CA VAL A 155 6.06 -18.41 -0.10
C VAL A 155 6.95 -18.44 -1.34
N LEU A 156 7.13 -17.29 -2.00
CA LEU A 156 7.95 -17.20 -3.22
C LEU A 156 9.43 -17.49 -2.96
N SER A 157 9.88 -17.27 -1.74
CA SER A 157 11.30 -17.41 -1.38
C SER A 157 11.69 -18.86 -1.01
N LYS A 158 10.74 -19.75 -0.95
CA LYS A 158 11.01 -21.16 -0.61
C LYS A 158 11.64 -21.94 -1.76
#